data_cc1a08d4ecc5c1fc2d4e1c510eeb01c0
#
_entry.id   cc1a08d4ecc5c1fc2d4e1c510eeb01c0
#
_cell.length_a   1.000
_cell.length_b   1.000
_cell.length_c   1.000
_cell.angle_alpha   90.00
_cell.angle_beta   90.00
_cell.angle_gamma   90.00
#
_symmetry.space_group_name_H-M   'P 1'
#
loop_
_entity.id
_entity.type
_entity.pdbx_description
1 polymer ?
#
loop_
_entity_poly.entity_id
_entity_poly.type
_entity_poly.pdbx_seq_one_letter_code
_entity_poly.pdbx_strand_id
1 'polypeptide(L)'
;MMYLSTAINVLYKEGLTPCYKIKDSTDPDKWGKVPTKSDDTWNAVTCDWKANGYRLPTDAEWEWAARGGENYKYAGSDDIDDVAWYAKYEYEYDKGTREVKRKKPNGYVLYDMSGNVWEWCWDWWRENIPSDTPAAGVPSGSLRSLRGGSWCNYDNICSVDSRGIKAPSEGGNITGFRVVRSCD
;
A
#
# COMPACT_ATOMS: atom_id res chain seq x y z
N MET A 1 -7.88 7.42 3.85
CA MET A 1 -9.02 7.40 2.92
C MET A 1 -9.34 8.76 2.26
N MET A 2 -8.94 9.89 2.81
CA MET A 2 -9.08 11.23 2.18
C MET A 2 -8.36 11.36 0.82
N TYR A 3 -7.44 10.48 0.52
CA TYR A 3 -6.61 10.48 -0.70
C TYR A 3 -7.26 9.77 -1.91
N LEU A 4 -8.29 8.94 -1.70
CA LEU A 4 -9.01 8.29 -2.80
C LEU A 4 -9.79 9.30 -3.65
N SER A 5 -10.37 10.33 -3.04
CA SER A 5 -11.09 11.39 -3.78
C SER A 5 -10.16 12.23 -4.66
N THR A 6 -8.94 12.51 -4.19
CA THR A 6 -7.93 13.25 -4.97
C THR A 6 -7.42 12.41 -6.14
N ALA A 7 -7.15 11.12 -5.92
CA ALA A 7 -6.75 10.20 -6.98
C ALA A 7 -7.83 10.08 -8.08
N ILE A 8 -9.12 10.07 -7.71
CA ILE A 8 -10.22 9.98 -8.66
C ILE A 8 -10.36 11.25 -9.51
N ASN A 9 -10.12 12.43 -8.94
CA ASN A 9 -10.12 13.68 -9.73
C ASN A 9 -8.99 13.71 -10.78
N VAL A 10 -7.85 13.08 -10.52
CA VAL A 10 -6.78 12.88 -11.50
C VAL A 10 -7.24 11.92 -12.60
N LEU A 11 -7.94 10.83 -12.26
CA LEU A 11 -8.48 9.85 -13.22
C LEU A 11 -9.33 10.51 -14.30
N TYR A 12 -10.27 11.38 -13.92
CA TYR A 12 -11.13 12.07 -14.89
C TYR A 12 -10.37 13.00 -15.84
N LYS A 13 -9.31 13.63 -15.35
CA LYS A 13 -8.45 14.49 -16.19
C LYS A 13 -7.62 13.71 -17.20
N GLU A 14 -7.26 12.48 -16.87
CA GLU A 14 -6.47 11.58 -17.72
C GLU A 14 -7.34 10.69 -18.63
N GLY A 15 -8.67 10.78 -18.55
CA GLY A 15 -9.60 9.94 -19.30
C GLY A 15 -9.58 8.46 -18.90
N LEU A 16 -9.17 8.16 -17.65
CA LEU A 16 -9.06 6.80 -17.13
C LEU A 16 -10.38 6.32 -16.52
N THR A 17 -10.58 5.01 -16.54
CA THR A 17 -11.74 4.36 -15.93
C THR A 17 -11.48 4.08 -14.45
N PRO A 18 -12.30 4.57 -13.49
CA PRO A 18 -12.13 4.31 -12.09
C PRO A 18 -12.21 2.82 -11.73
N CYS A 19 -11.30 2.35 -10.88
CA CYS A 19 -11.26 0.94 -10.46
C CYS A 19 -12.27 0.63 -9.34
N TYR A 20 -12.59 1.59 -8.47
CA TYR A 20 -13.37 1.31 -7.26
C TYR A 20 -14.84 1.67 -7.39
N LYS A 21 -15.69 0.83 -6.79
CA LYS A 21 -17.12 1.06 -6.62
C LYS A 21 -17.54 0.89 -5.17
N ILE A 22 -18.34 1.84 -4.68
CA ILE A 22 -19.07 1.74 -3.41
C ILE A 22 -20.54 2.03 -3.73
N LYS A 23 -21.46 1.19 -3.27
CA LYS A 23 -22.90 1.31 -3.59
C LYS A 23 -23.16 1.41 -5.11
N ASP A 24 -22.47 0.57 -5.89
CA ASP A 24 -22.55 0.55 -7.36
C ASP A 24 -22.14 1.85 -8.08
N SER A 25 -21.56 2.80 -7.37
CA SER A 25 -21.08 4.06 -7.94
C SER A 25 -19.55 4.13 -7.96
N THR A 26 -18.99 4.57 -9.08
CA THR A 26 -17.58 4.96 -9.21
C THR A 26 -17.35 6.43 -8.83
N ASP A 27 -18.41 7.19 -8.61
CA ASP A 27 -18.38 8.60 -8.23
C ASP A 27 -18.20 8.75 -6.72
N PRO A 28 -17.05 9.29 -6.24
CA PRO A 28 -16.79 9.42 -4.80
C PRO A 28 -17.75 10.34 -4.08
N ASP A 29 -18.35 11.32 -4.76
CA ASP A 29 -19.33 12.24 -4.15
C ASP A 29 -20.62 11.50 -3.73
N LYS A 30 -20.86 10.32 -4.32
CA LYS A 30 -21.99 9.44 -3.99
C LYS A 30 -21.67 8.41 -2.91
N TRP A 31 -20.40 8.27 -2.51
CA TRP A 31 -20.00 7.31 -1.47
C TRP A 31 -20.38 7.77 -0.06
N GLY A 32 -20.59 9.07 0.11
CA GLY A 32 -20.90 9.68 1.40
C GLY A 32 -19.65 9.98 2.23
N LYS A 33 -19.86 10.26 3.51
CA LYS A 33 -18.77 10.61 4.40
C LYS A 33 -17.88 9.40 4.69
N VAL A 34 -16.56 9.60 4.63
CA VAL A 34 -15.58 8.57 5.01
C VAL A 34 -15.79 8.19 6.48
N PRO A 35 -16.03 6.90 6.79
CA PRO A 35 -16.27 6.46 8.15
C PRO A 35 -15.00 6.52 9.00
N THR A 36 -15.15 6.78 10.29
CA THR A 36 -14.07 6.74 11.29
C THR A 36 -14.04 5.43 12.08
N LYS A 37 -14.99 4.54 11.82
CA LYS A 37 -15.10 3.20 12.40
C LYS A 37 -15.36 2.21 11.26
N SER A 38 -15.31 0.90 11.56
CA SER A 38 -15.70 -0.12 10.61
C SER A 38 -17.13 0.13 10.10
N ASP A 39 -17.31 0.04 8.78
CA ASP A 39 -18.58 0.28 8.10
C ASP A 39 -18.74 -0.75 6.98
N ASP A 40 -19.81 -1.51 7.03
CA ASP A 40 -20.03 -2.64 6.12
C ASP A 40 -20.17 -2.18 4.65
N THR A 41 -20.74 -1.00 4.41
CA THR A 41 -20.85 -0.44 3.06
C THR A 41 -19.48 -0.11 2.47
N TRP A 42 -18.60 0.48 3.28
CA TRP A 42 -17.24 0.82 2.86
C TRP A 42 -16.35 -0.42 2.81
N ASN A 43 -16.58 -1.42 3.66
CA ASN A 43 -15.88 -2.68 3.61
C ASN A 43 -16.29 -3.54 2.40
N ALA A 44 -17.49 -3.33 1.86
CA ALA A 44 -17.99 -3.97 0.65
C ALA A 44 -17.53 -3.29 -0.65
N VAL A 45 -16.55 -2.37 -0.59
CA VAL A 45 -15.94 -1.78 -1.78
C VAL A 45 -15.44 -2.86 -2.73
N THR A 46 -15.74 -2.71 -4.01
CA THR A 46 -15.24 -3.62 -5.06
C THR A 46 -14.22 -2.93 -5.95
N CYS A 47 -13.34 -3.73 -6.57
CA CYS A 47 -12.36 -3.28 -7.55
C CYS A 47 -12.64 -3.93 -8.90
N ASP A 48 -12.79 -3.12 -9.93
CA ASP A 48 -12.79 -3.58 -11.31
C ASP A 48 -11.34 -3.71 -11.79
N TRP A 49 -10.85 -4.93 -11.87
CA TRP A 49 -9.47 -5.26 -12.26
C TRP A 49 -9.20 -5.06 -13.76
N LYS A 50 -10.24 -4.84 -14.56
CA LYS A 50 -10.13 -4.52 -16.00
C LYS A 50 -10.09 -3.01 -16.26
N ALA A 51 -10.40 -2.20 -15.24
CA ALA A 51 -10.29 -0.76 -15.35
C ALA A 51 -8.82 -0.33 -15.38
N ASN A 52 -8.51 0.70 -16.17
CA ASN A 52 -7.16 1.22 -16.34
C ASN A 52 -6.82 2.38 -15.39
N GLY A 53 -7.65 2.63 -14.38
CA GLY A 53 -7.43 3.66 -13.37
C GLY A 53 -6.43 3.24 -12.29
N TYR A 54 -6.16 4.16 -11.39
CA TYR A 54 -5.29 3.91 -10.24
C TYR A 54 -6.01 3.13 -9.15
N ARG A 55 -5.28 2.21 -8.51
CA ARG A 55 -5.72 1.41 -7.38
C ARG A 55 -4.57 1.14 -6.41
N LEU A 56 -4.88 0.62 -5.24
CA LEU A 56 -3.85 0.04 -4.37
C LEU A 56 -3.25 -1.21 -5.04
N PRO A 57 -1.97 -1.47 -4.84
CA PRO A 57 -1.39 -2.76 -5.23
C PRO A 57 -2.01 -3.88 -4.40
N THR A 58 -2.04 -5.09 -4.95
CA THR A 58 -2.19 -6.28 -4.13
C THR A 58 -0.91 -6.50 -3.33
N ASP A 59 -0.99 -7.33 -2.29
CA ASP A 59 0.16 -7.74 -1.46
C ASP A 59 1.29 -8.33 -2.34
N ALA A 60 0.93 -9.20 -3.29
CA ALA A 60 1.87 -9.81 -4.23
C ALA A 60 2.46 -8.80 -5.24
N GLU A 61 1.64 -7.90 -5.79
CA GLU A 61 2.13 -6.84 -6.69
C GLU A 61 3.10 -5.91 -5.97
N TRP A 62 2.81 -5.57 -4.72
CA TRP A 62 3.69 -4.73 -3.92
C TRP A 62 5.05 -5.40 -3.71
N GLU A 63 5.07 -6.67 -3.28
CA GLU A 63 6.31 -7.42 -3.05
C GLU A 63 7.11 -7.59 -4.34
N TRP A 64 6.45 -7.94 -5.45
CA TRP A 64 7.10 -8.05 -6.74
C TRP A 64 7.76 -6.73 -7.16
N ALA A 65 7.06 -5.61 -6.97
CA ALA A 65 7.58 -4.28 -7.25
C ALA A 65 8.75 -3.90 -6.31
N ALA A 66 8.66 -4.26 -5.02
CA ALA A 66 9.72 -4.01 -4.04
C ALA A 66 11.00 -4.78 -4.35
N ARG A 67 10.88 -6.02 -4.81
CA ARG A 67 12.05 -6.82 -5.24
C ARG A 67 12.77 -6.21 -6.44
N GLY A 68 12.07 -5.51 -7.33
CA GLY A 68 12.71 -4.77 -8.42
C GLY A 68 13.53 -5.62 -9.38
N GLY A 69 13.22 -6.94 -9.50
CA GLY A 69 13.99 -7.91 -10.29
C GLY A 69 15.29 -8.37 -9.61
N GLU A 70 15.47 -8.05 -8.33
CA GLU A 70 16.68 -8.32 -7.54
C GLU A 70 16.36 -9.26 -6.35
N ASN A 71 17.39 -9.84 -5.76
CA ASN A 71 17.25 -10.76 -4.63
C ASN A 71 17.91 -10.22 -3.35
N TYR A 72 17.67 -8.94 -3.06
CA TYR A 72 18.13 -8.31 -1.82
C TYR A 72 17.11 -8.46 -0.70
N LYS A 73 17.59 -8.35 0.54
CA LYS A 73 16.75 -8.34 1.75
C LYS A 73 15.81 -7.13 1.78
N TYR A 74 16.31 -5.97 1.36
CA TYR A 74 15.57 -4.71 1.27
C TYR A 74 15.41 -4.30 -0.19
N ALA A 75 14.53 -3.37 -0.47
CA ALA A 75 14.24 -2.95 -1.84
C ALA A 75 15.43 -2.18 -2.48
N GLY A 76 16.31 -2.90 -3.15
CA GLY A 76 17.47 -2.37 -3.88
C GLY A 76 18.83 -2.52 -3.17
N SER A 77 18.90 -3.14 -1.97
CA SER A 77 20.17 -3.38 -1.27
C SER A 77 20.03 -4.42 -0.15
N ASP A 78 21.12 -5.08 0.24
CA ASP A 78 21.24 -5.81 1.50
C ASP A 78 21.64 -4.89 2.67
N ASP A 79 22.12 -3.68 2.37
CA ASP A 79 22.36 -2.64 3.37
C ASP A 79 21.14 -1.71 3.47
N ILE A 80 20.41 -1.80 4.59
CA ILE A 80 19.22 -1.01 4.83
C ILE A 80 19.47 0.50 4.82
N ASP A 81 20.65 0.94 5.21
CA ASP A 81 21.01 2.36 5.25
C ASP A 81 21.03 3.02 3.86
N ASP A 82 21.19 2.25 2.82
CA ASP A 82 21.16 2.71 1.45
C ASP A 82 19.75 3.10 1.00
N VAL A 83 18.74 2.36 1.44
CA VAL A 83 17.41 2.33 0.80
C VAL A 83 16.24 2.74 1.72
N ALA A 84 16.44 2.76 3.05
CA ALA A 84 15.34 2.93 3.99
C ALA A 84 15.52 4.09 4.99
N TRP A 85 14.38 4.64 5.41
CA TRP A 85 14.22 5.43 6.62
C TRP A 85 13.55 4.54 7.67
N TYR A 86 14.26 4.18 8.75
CA TYR A 86 13.86 3.22 9.76
C TYR A 86 14.42 3.61 11.13
N ALA A 87 14.02 2.93 12.21
CA ALA A 87 14.59 3.15 13.55
C ALA A 87 15.85 2.30 13.74
N LYS A 88 17.01 2.96 13.85
CA LYS A 88 18.29 2.29 14.18
C LYS A 88 18.37 1.90 15.65
N TYR A 89 17.79 2.71 16.54
CA TYR A 89 17.88 2.56 17.98
C TYR A 89 16.52 2.79 18.64
N GLU A 90 16.36 2.23 19.82
CA GLU A 90 15.10 2.21 20.60
C GLU A 90 14.52 3.59 20.93
N TYR A 91 15.29 4.67 20.80
CA TYR A 91 14.90 6.04 21.14
C TYR A 91 14.74 6.94 19.89
N GLU A 92 14.72 6.40 18.69
CA GLU A 92 14.61 7.19 17.46
C GLU A 92 13.17 7.41 16.98
N TYR A 93 12.19 7.17 17.84
CA TYR A 93 10.75 7.28 17.51
C TYR A 93 10.27 8.71 17.18
N ASP A 94 11.10 9.74 17.40
CA ASP A 94 10.72 11.15 17.20
C ASP A 94 11.10 11.71 15.81
N LYS A 95 11.67 10.89 14.92
CA LYS A 95 12.19 11.40 13.64
C LYS A 95 11.12 11.67 12.58
N GLY A 96 9.97 11.02 12.66
CA GLY A 96 8.88 11.18 11.71
C GLY A 96 9.21 10.72 10.28
N THR A 97 8.28 10.94 9.38
CA THR A 97 8.43 10.66 7.94
C THR A 97 9.49 11.55 7.30
N ARG A 98 10.08 11.06 6.22
CA ARG A 98 11.05 11.80 5.41
C ARG A 98 10.51 12.10 4.03
N GLU A 99 11.10 13.12 3.42
CA GLU A 99 10.86 13.45 2.02
C GLU A 99 11.21 12.24 1.14
N VAL A 100 10.31 11.90 0.22
CA VAL A 100 10.48 10.76 -0.68
C VAL A 100 11.67 10.93 -1.63
N LYS A 101 12.21 9.81 -2.14
CA LYS A 101 13.32 9.77 -3.11
C LYS A 101 14.63 10.34 -2.57
N ARG A 102 14.89 10.24 -1.27
CA ARG A 102 16.15 10.66 -0.65
C ARG A 102 17.10 9.49 -0.39
N LYS A 103 16.66 8.27 -0.64
CA LYS A 103 17.45 7.04 -0.58
C LYS A 103 17.60 6.44 -1.98
N LYS A 104 18.39 5.37 -2.13
CA LYS A 104 18.55 4.68 -3.42
C LYS A 104 17.25 3.97 -3.82
N PRO A 105 16.91 3.93 -5.12
CA PRO A 105 15.80 3.13 -5.61
C PRO A 105 16.20 1.65 -5.76
N ASN A 106 15.21 0.78 -5.96
CA ASN A 106 15.43 -0.59 -6.41
C ASN A 106 15.66 -0.67 -7.94
N GLY A 107 15.82 -1.89 -8.46
CA GLY A 107 16.07 -2.14 -9.89
C GLY A 107 14.96 -1.69 -10.84
N TYR A 108 13.73 -1.46 -10.34
CA TYR A 108 12.62 -0.87 -11.10
C TYR A 108 12.50 0.65 -10.91
N VAL A 109 13.52 1.29 -10.33
CA VAL A 109 13.56 2.73 -10.06
C VAL A 109 12.43 3.17 -9.10
N LEU A 110 11.99 2.28 -8.20
CA LEU A 110 11.01 2.57 -7.17
C LEU A 110 11.74 2.94 -5.87
N TYR A 111 11.27 4.01 -5.24
CA TYR A 111 11.85 4.57 -4.03
C TYR A 111 10.97 4.27 -2.82
N ASP A 112 11.59 4.30 -1.63
CA ASP A 112 10.90 4.20 -0.34
C ASP A 112 10.02 2.93 -0.22
N MET A 113 10.44 1.83 -0.88
CA MET A 113 9.80 0.52 -0.76
C MET A 113 10.24 -0.23 0.52
N SER A 114 11.23 0.28 1.22
CA SER A 114 11.66 -0.15 2.56
C SER A 114 11.66 1.06 3.48
N GLY A 115 10.96 1.01 4.63
CA GLY A 115 10.87 2.08 5.61
C GLY A 115 9.98 3.26 5.21
N ASN A 116 10.21 4.42 5.78
CA ASN A 116 9.43 5.65 5.71
C ASN A 116 8.02 5.46 6.29
N VAL A 117 7.06 4.89 5.55
CA VAL A 117 5.72 4.56 6.04
C VAL A 117 5.28 3.18 5.57
N TRP A 118 4.52 2.48 6.39
CA TRP A 118 3.76 1.32 5.96
C TRP A 118 2.82 1.69 4.82
N GLU A 119 2.70 0.83 3.82
CA GLU A 119 1.86 1.07 2.66
C GLU A 119 0.70 0.09 2.61
N TRP A 120 -0.51 0.64 2.46
CA TRP A 120 -1.72 -0.14 2.31
C TRP A 120 -1.71 -0.98 1.03
N CYS A 121 -2.02 -2.28 1.18
CA CYS A 121 -2.37 -3.17 0.07
C CYS A 121 -3.89 -3.40 0.01
N TRP A 122 -4.35 -3.81 -1.17
CA TRP A 122 -5.76 -4.12 -1.39
C TRP A 122 -6.23 -5.34 -0.62
N ASP A 123 -5.33 -6.33 -0.36
CA ASP A 123 -5.68 -7.62 0.18
C ASP A 123 -6.20 -7.53 1.61
N TRP A 124 -7.25 -8.31 1.90
CA TRP A 124 -7.55 -8.70 3.26
C TRP A 124 -6.44 -9.62 3.76
N TRP A 125 -5.93 -9.33 4.92
CA TRP A 125 -4.79 -10.08 5.45
C TRP A 125 -5.12 -11.52 5.78
N ARG A 126 -4.20 -12.42 5.47
CA ARG A 126 -4.14 -13.83 5.90
C ARG A 126 -2.71 -14.15 6.30
N GLU A 127 -2.56 -14.91 7.38
CA GLU A 127 -1.25 -15.41 7.82
C GLU A 127 -0.62 -16.28 6.74
N ASN A 128 -1.37 -17.27 6.29
CA ASN A 128 -0.99 -18.13 5.17
C ASN A 128 -1.86 -17.77 3.96
N ILE A 129 -1.21 -17.44 2.85
CA ILE A 129 -1.89 -17.20 1.58
C ILE A 129 -1.95 -18.54 0.84
N PRO A 130 -3.15 -19.13 0.64
CA PRO A 130 -3.28 -20.35 -0.14
C PRO A 130 -2.74 -20.16 -1.57
N SER A 131 -2.14 -21.21 -2.12
CA SER A 131 -1.54 -21.16 -3.48
C SER A 131 -2.56 -20.91 -4.59
N ASP A 132 -3.84 -21.15 -4.34
CA ASP A 132 -4.98 -20.92 -5.22
C ASP A 132 -5.69 -19.58 -4.97
N THR A 133 -5.11 -18.70 -4.11
CA THR A 133 -5.68 -17.38 -3.87
C THR A 133 -5.73 -16.59 -5.18
N PRO A 134 -6.90 -16.02 -5.54
CA PRO A 134 -7.01 -15.18 -6.73
C PRO A 134 -6.02 -14.01 -6.70
N ALA A 135 -5.58 -13.54 -7.86
CA ALA A 135 -4.71 -12.35 -7.97
C ALA A 135 -5.32 -11.09 -7.32
N ALA A 136 -6.64 -11.05 -7.20
CA ALA A 136 -7.38 -10.01 -6.48
C ALA A 136 -7.31 -10.13 -4.96
N GLY A 137 -6.60 -11.11 -4.42
CA GLY A 137 -6.54 -11.40 -2.98
C GLY A 137 -7.77 -12.15 -2.46
N VAL A 138 -7.85 -12.31 -1.15
CA VAL A 138 -9.02 -12.94 -0.50
C VAL A 138 -10.22 -11.98 -0.46
N PRO A 139 -11.45 -12.49 -0.61
CA PRO A 139 -12.63 -11.64 -0.83
C PRO A 139 -13.10 -10.86 0.40
N SER A 140 -12.76 -11.29 1.61
CA SER A 140 -13.23 -10.66 2.85
C SER A 140 -12.27 -10.84 4.01
N GLY A 141 -12.33 -9.94 4.99
CA GLY A 141 -11.53 -9.96 6.20
C GLY A 141 -11.84 -8.76 7.09
N SER A 142 -11.15 -8.65 8.21
CA SER A 142 -11.25 -7.52 9.14
C SER A 142 -10.02 -6.59 9.11
N LEU A 143 -8.89 -7.12 8.64
CA LEU A 143 -7.61 -6.41 8.56
C LEU A 143 -7.09 -6.43 7.13
N ARG A 144 -6.48 -5.35 6.69
CA ARG A 144 -5.78 -5.24 5.41
C ARG A 144 -4.29 -5.49 5.58
N SER A 145 -3.64 -6.00 4.54
CA SER A 145 -2.19 -6.12 4.49
C SER A 145 -1.53 -4.75 4.38
N LEU A 146 -0.40 -4.61 5.08
CA LEU A 146 0.54 -3.50 4.97
C LEU A 146 1.90 -4.03 4.57
N ARG A 147 2.67 -3.20 3.87
CA ARG A 147 4.02 -3.56 3.41
C ARG A 147 5.03 -2.44 3.65
N GLY A 148 6.32 -2.81 3.67
CA GLY A 148 7.46 -1.90 3.63
C GLY A 148 8.02 -1.48 4.97
N GLY A 149 7.30 -1.60 6.07
CA GLY A 149 7.72 -1.02 7.35
C GLY A 149 7.62 0.50 7.39
N SER A 150 8.11 1.12 8.44
CA SER A 150 8.06 2.57 8.62
C SER A 150 9.29 3.11 9.33
N TRP A 151 9.40 4.44 9.38
CA TRP A 151 10.48 5.17 10.03
C TRP A 151 10.68 4.81 11.52
N CYS A 152 9.69 4.23 12.18
CA CYS A 152 9.76 3.83 13.58
C CYS A 152 9.92 2.31 13.79
N ASN A 153 10.05 1.53 12.71
CA ASN A 153 10.28 0.09 12.80
C ASN A 153 11.78 -0.22 12.69
N TYR A 154 12.19 -1.34 13.30
CA TYR A 154 13.54 -1.87 13.14
C TYR A 154 13.76 -2.47 11.73
N ASP A 155 15.00 -2.74 11.42
CA ASP A 155 15.47 -3.23 10.13
C ASP A 155 14.73 -4.50 9.65
N ASN A 156 14.53 -5.48 10.52
CA ASN A 156 13.87 -6.74 10.19
C ASN A 156 12.43 -6.57 9.72
N ILE A 157 11.77 -5.48 10.11
CA ILE A 157 10.39 -5.15 9.71
C ILE A 157 10.31 -4.43 8.37
N CYS A 158 11.44 -3.89 7.88
CA CYS A 158 11.52 -3.16 6.63
C CYS A 158 11.98 -4.03 5.44
N SER A 159 12.10 -5.36 5.62
CA SER A 159 12.44 -6.28 4.53
C SER A 159 11.32 -6.39 3.49
N VAL A 160 11.67 -6.78 2.24
CA VAL A 160 10.73 -6.87 1.12
C VAL A 160 9.62 -7.89 1.34
N ASP A 161 9.85 -8.92 2.15
CA ASP A 161 8.90 -9.98 2.49
C ASP A 161 8.10 -9.70 3.77
N SER A 162 8.47 -8.68 4.54
CA SER A 162 7.78 -8.33 5.78
C SER A 162 6.34 -7.87 5.52
N ARG A 163 5.42 -8.34 6.36
CA ARG A 163 4.00 -8.04 6.25
C ARG A 163 3.46 -7.48 7.57
N GLY A 164 2.73 -6.37 7.46
CA GLY A 164 1.99 -5.78 8.57
C GLY A 164 0.48 -5.92 8.38
N ILE A 165 -0.26 -5.55 9.41
CA ILE A 165 -1.73 -5.62 9.42
C ILE A 165 -2.33 -4.38 10.06
N LYS A 166 -3.50 -3.95 9.55
CA LYS A 166 -4.25 -2.85 10.17
C LYS A 166 -5.72 -2.89 9.79
N ALA A 167 -6.59 -2.44 10.68
CA ALA A 167 -8.00 -2.26 10.34
C ALA A 167 -8.18 -1.08 9.37
N PRO A 168 -9.04 -1.18 8.35
CA PRO A 168 -9.21 -0.14 7.32
C PRO A 168 -9.62 1.23 7.88
N SER A 169 -10.27 1.25 9.04
CA SER A 169 -10.71 2.48 9.73
C SER A 169 -9.61 3.15 10.57
N GLU A 170 -8.46 2.48 10.76
CA GLU A 170 -7.37 3.00 11.56
C GLU A 170 -6.39 3.79 10.71
N GLY A 171 -6.26 5.07 10.99
CA GLY A 171 -5.22 5.93 10.44
C GLY A 171 -3.95 5.92 11.29
N GLY A 172 -2.95 6.71 10.90
CA GLY A 172 -1.75 6.92 11.70
C GLY A 172 -0.64 7.64 10.91
N ASN A 173 0.33 8.17 11.65
CA ASN A 173 1.47 8.90 11.10
C ASN A 173 2.56 7.99 10.50
N ILE A 174 2.41 6.68 10.68
CA ILE A 174 3.34 5.65 10.16
C ILE A 174 2.76 4.88 8.97
N THR A 175 1.58 5.27 8.48
CA THR A 175 0.87 4.52 7.44
C THR A 175 0.50 5.46 6.29
N GLY A 176 0.86 5.06 5.08
CA GLY A 176 0.55 5.75 3.82
C GLY A 176 0.13 4.76 2.74
N PHE A 177 0.30 5.11 1.49
CA PHE A 177 -0.04 4.24 0.36
C PHE A 177 0.74 4.64 -0.89
N ARG A 178 0.85 3.71 -1.81
CA ARG A 178 1.17 3.98 -3.21
C ARG A 178 0.07 3.46 -4.12
N VAL A 179 0.00 3.97 -5.33
CA VAL A 179 -0.96 3.52 -6.33
C VAL A 179 -0.23 2.80 -7.46
N VAL A 180 -0.94 1.84 -8.04
CA VAL A 180 -0.55 1.15 -9.27
C VAL A 180 -1.64 1.32 -10.32
N ARG A 181 -1.29 1.11 -11.58
CA ARG A 181 -2.19 1.12 -12.71
C ARG A 181 -1.87 -0.04 -13.63
N SER A 182 -2.89 -0.73 -14.12
CA SER A 182 -2.70 -1.70 -15.21
C SER A 182 -2.37 -0.93 -16.49
N CYS A 183 -1.32 -1.34 -17.19
CA CYS A 183 -1.02 -0.88 -18.54
C CYS A 183 -1.59 -1.93 -19.51
N ASP A 184 -2.31 -1.45 -20.53
CA ASP A 184 -2.74 -2.27 -21.67
C ASP A 184 -1.52 -2.71 -22.49
#